data_bcd62923de8eeca2d6f5c78382a13f5c
#
_entry.id   bcd62923de8eeca2d6f5c78382a13f5c
#
_cell.length_a   1.000
_cell.length_b   1.000
_cell.length_c   1.000
_cell.angle_alpha   90.00
_cell.angle_beta   90.00
_cell.angle_gamma   90.00
#
_symmetry.space_group_name_H-M   'P 1'
#
loop_
_entity.id
_entity.type
_entity.pdbx_description
1 polymer ?
#
loop_
_entity_poly.entity_id
_entity_poly.type
_entity_poly.pdbx_seq_one_letter_code
_entity_poly.pdbx_strand_id
1 'polypeptide(L)'
;MYRNAKNVGYVMIGSGAINQLGDILAPRRKEGTPAVWFFDHFFEHNDLTGRLPVESGDIVIYVDTTDEPTTDGVDAYTKDVKARLGGKLPCAMLAFGGGSTMDTCKCVGNLLTNPGRAEDYQGWELVKHPAPYKIGCPTISGTGSESSRTGVLCNQAKNLKLGMNSDFTMFDQLVLDPDLSVTVPRDKFFYTGIDTYMHCFESLTGHYRNTVVDALATKAIELSREIFNSADMMLPENREKLMIASYLGGMAAGFVGCVHPLSAGLSMVLDIHHGLANLLALSVLDDIYPKQHAEVMAMMEKQGITLPKGVCRNLTDE
;
A
#
# COMPACT_ATOMS: atom_id res chain seq x y z
N MET A 1 -9.22 25.21 7.44
CA MET A 1 -9.17 24.61 6.09
C MET A 1 -10.14 23.44 6.08
N TYR A 2 -11.05 23.38 5.12
CA TYR A 2 -12.01 22.27 5.01
C TYR A 2 -11.40 21.18 4.14
N ARG A 3 -11.47 19.93 4.58
CA ARG A 3 -11.01 18.76 3.81
C ARG A 3 -12.17 17.77 3.68
N ASN A 4 -12.38 17.28 2.47
CA ASN A 4 -13.21 16.10 2.28
C ASN A 4 -12.43 14.89 2.80
N ALA A 5 -13.08 14.08 3.64
CA ALA A 5 -12.59 12.77 4.02
C ALA A 5 -13.39 11.73 3.24
N LYS A 6 -12.75 11.09 2.27
CA LYS A 6 -13.30 9.93 1.57
C LYS A 6 -12.75 8.66 2.22
N ASN A 7 -13.61 7.73 2.52
CA ASN A 7 -13.25 6.40 3.00
C ASN A 7 -13.57 5.36 1.94
N VAL A 8 -12.97 4.18 2.07
CA VAL A 8 -13.35 3.01 1.27
C VAL A 8 -14.83 2.69 1.54
N GLY A 9 -15.60 2.48 0.45
CA GLY A 9 -17.05 2.33 0.55
C GLY A 9 -17.48 1.04 1.27
N TYR A 10 -16.75 -0.05 1.03
CA TYR A 10 -17.05 -1.36 1.62
C TYR A 10 -15.76 -2.02 2.10
N VAL A 11 -15.80 -2.60 3.30
CA VAL A 11 -14.68 -3.36 3.87
C VAL A 11 -15.20 -4.68 4.42
N MET A 12 -14.71 -5.78 3.89
CA MET A 12 -14.95 -7.13 4.37
C MET A 12 -13.72 -7.60 5.14
N ILE A 13 -13.90 -8.17 6.33
CA ILE A 13 -12.80 -8.51 7.23
C ILE A 13 -13.02 -9.91 7.79
N GLY A 14 -11.97 -10.73 7.79
CA GLY A 14 -11.92 -12.02 8.47
C GLY A 14 -11.24 -13.10 7.65
N SER A 15 -10.83 -14.16 8.33
CA SER A 15 -10.24 -15.37 7.71
C SER A 15 -11.19 -15.97 6.67
N GLY A 16 -10.69 -16.26 5.49
CA GLY A 16 -11.47 -16.78 4.36
C GLY A 16 -12.35 -15.74 3.64
N ALA A 17 -12.22 -14.45 3.93
CA ALA A 17 -13.01 -13.38 3.31
C ALA A 17 -12.87 -13.35 1.77
N ILE A 18 -11.73 -13.79 1.22
CA ILE A 18 -11.52 -13.90 -0.24
C ILE A 18 -12.52 -14.84 -0.92
N ASN A 19 -13.11 -15.79 -0.22
CA ASN A 19 -14.10 -16.71 -0.77
C ASN A 19 -15.41 -15.99 -1.19
N GLN A 20 -15.63 -14.75 -0.72
CA GLN A 20 -16.78 -13.92 -1.09
C GLN A 20 -16.57 -13.11 -2.38
N LEU A 21 -15.39 -13.19 -3.00
CA LEU A 21 -15.09 -12.42 -4.21
C LEU A 21 -16.00 -12.76 -5.39
N GLY A 22 -16.47 -14.02 -5.50
CA GLY A 22 -17.45 -14.40 -6.49
C GLY A 22 -18.75 -13.58 -6.37
N ASP A 23 -19.29 -13.47 -5.16
CA ASP A 23 -20.51 -12.71 -4.88
C ASP A 23 -20.29 -11.19 -5.06
N ILE A 24 -19.11 -10.70 -4.72
CA ILE A 24 -18.74 -9.28 -4.93
C ILE A 24 -18.65 -8.96 -6.43
N LEU A 25 -18.14 -9.87 -7.26
CA LEU A 25 -17.97 -9.66 -8.69
C LEU A 25 -19.26 -9.91 -9.48
N ALA A 26 -20.10 -10.85 -9.07
CA ALA A 26 -21.30 -11.27 -9.81
C ALA A 26 -22.18 -10.10 -10.31
N PRO A 27 -22.54 -9.10 -9.50
CA PRO A 27 -23.36 -7.98 -9.97
C PRO A 27 -22.64 -7.05 -10.97
N ARG A 28 -21.31 -7.15 -11.09
CA ARG A 28 -20.47 -6.34 -11.98
C ARG A 28 -20.14 -7.03 -13.29
N ARG A 29 -20.08 -8.35 -13.29
CA ARG A 29 -19.84 -9.18 -14.47
C ARG A 29 -21.08 -9.26 -15.36
N LYS A 30 -21.41 -8.14 -16.02
CA LYS A 30 -22.49 -8.10 -17.01
C LYS A 30 -21.93 -8.40 -18.40
N GLU A 31 -22.63 -9.22 -19.17
CA GLU A 31 -22.35 -9.44 -20.59
C GLU A 31 -20.94 -9.90 -20.95
N GLY A 32 -20.29 -10.67 -20.06
CA GLY A 32 -18.94 -11.17 -20.30
C GLY A 32 -17.86 -10.09 -20.26
N THR A 33 -18.09 -8.98 -19.54
CA THR A 33 -17.07 -7.95 -19.33
C THR A 33 -15.97 -8.50 -18.41
N PRO A 34 -14.69 -8.55 -18.84
CA PRO A 34 -13.63 -9.13 -18.04
C PRO A 34 -13.28 -8.30 -16.82
N ALA A 35 -12.77 -8.96 -15.79
CA ALA A 35 -12.05 -8.31 -14.69
C ALA A 35 -10.55 -8.24 -15.01
N VAL A 36 -9.83 -7.31 -14.37
CA VAL A 36 -8.37 -7.23 -14.44
C VAL A 36 -7.82 -7.52 -13.04
N TRP A 37 -6.94 -8.50 -12.95
CA TRP A 37 -6.37 -8.99 -11.72
C TRP A 37 -4.87 -8.67 -11.67
N PHE A 38 -4.47 -7.90 -10.68
CA PHE A 38 -3.08 -7.58 -10.39
C PHE A 38 -2.64 -8.42 -9.19
N PHE A 39 -1.67 -9.28 -9.40
CA PHE A 39 -1.05 -10.07 -8.34
C PHE A 39 0.39 -9.62 -8.16
N ASP A 40 0.87 -9.61 -6.93
CA ASP A 40 2.30 -9.60 -6.67
C ASP A 40 2.95 -10.81 -7.37
N HIS A 41 4.09 -10.63 -8.03
CA HIS A 41 4.78 -11.70 -8.77
C HIS A 41 5.10 -12.93 -7.89
N PHE A 42 5.17 -12.76 -6.57
CA PHE A 42 5.29 -13.86 -5.62
C PHE A 42 4.22 -14.95 -5.84
N PHE A 43 3.03 -14.56 -6.30
CA PHE A 43 1.90 -15.48 -6.52
C PHE A 43 1.93 -16.15 -7.90
N GLU A 44 2.88 -15.87 -8.77
CA GLU A 44 2.96 -16.49 -10.11
C GLU A 44 3.14 -18.01 -10.04
N HIS A 45 3.82 -18.49 -9.01
CA HIS A 45 4.13 -19.89 -8.82
C HIS A 45 3.40 -20.53 -7.64
N ASN A 46 2.29 -19.94 -7.21
CA ASN A 46 1.51 -20.45 -6.12
C ASN A 46 0.02 -20.63 -6.49
N ASP A 47 -0.73 -21.37 -5.68
CA ASP A 47 -2.09 -21.81 -5.99
C ASP A 47 -3.16 -20.71 -5.71
N LEU A 48 -2.78 -19.47 -5.44
CA LEU A 48 -3.77 -18.43 -5.07
C LEU A 48 -4.76 -18.17 -6.20
N THR A 49 -4.29 -18.03 -7.43
CA THR A 49 -5.16 -17.75 -8.59
C THR A 49 -6.19 -18.86 -8.85
N GLY A 50 -5.81 -20.13 -8.61
CA GLY A 50 -6.72 -21.29 -8.73
C GLY A 50 -7.83 -21.33 -7.67
N ARG A 51 -7.68 -20.60 -6.58
CA ARG A 51 -8.67 -20.50 -5.49
C ARG A 51 -9.64 -19.32 -5.68
N LEU A 52 -9.41 -18.46 -6.65
CA LEU A 52 -10.16 -17.23 -6.87
C LEU A 52 -11.11 -17.37 -8.06
N PRO A 53 -12.20 -16.58 -8.12
CA PRO A 53 -13.19 -16.65 -9.21
C PRO A 53 -12.68 -15.95 -10.48
N VAL A 54 -11.48 -16.31 -10.92
CA VAL A 54 -10.90 -15.86 -12.19
C VAL A 54 -11.56 -16.60 -13.33
N GLU A 55 -12.12 -15.89 -14.31
CA GLU A 55 -12.75 -16.46 -15.48
C GLU A 55 -11.82 -16.44 -16.71
N SER A 56 -12.08 -17.32 -17.69
CA SER A 56 -11.21 -17.48 -18.85
C SER A 56 -11.03 -16.21 -19.71
N GLY A 57 -11.93 -15.25 -19.59
CA GLY A 57 -11.86 -13.95 -20.28
C GLY A 57 -11.14 -12.87 -19.48
N ASP A 58 -10.81 -13.12 -18.24
CA ASP A 58 -10.16 -12.14 -17.37
C ASP A 58 -8.70 -11.88 -17.76
N ILE A 59 -8.22 -10.72 -17.40
CA ILE A 59 -6.83 -10.33 -17.60
C ILE A 59 -6.08 -10.52 -16.27
N VAL A 60 -5.10 -11.40 -16.24
CA VAL A 60 -4.20 -11.60 -15.11
C VAL A 60 -2.87 -10.95 -15.42
N ILE A 61 -2.34 -10.19 -14.47
CA ILE A 61 -1.07 -9.47 -14.51
C ILE A 61 -0.32 -9.77 -13.21
N TYR A 62 0.89 -10.31 -13.34
CA TYR A 62 1.82 -10.41 -12.21
C TYR A 62 2.71 -9.17 -12.21
N VAL A 63 2.61 -8.39 -11.15
CA VAL A 63 3.37 -7.14 -10.97
C VAL A 63 4.74 -7.49 -10.41
N ASP A 64 5.78 -7.09 -11.10
CA ASP A 64 7.12 -7.15 -10.53
C ASP A 64 7.23 -6.13 -9.39
N THR A 65 7.44 -6.65 -8.19
CA THR A 65 7.53 -5.88 -6.94
C THR A 65 8.95 -5.97 -6.35
N THR A 66 9.93 -6.37 -7.16
CA THR A 66 11.35 -6.36 -6.78
C THR A 66 11.75 -4.93 -6.43
N ASP A 67 11.31 -3.98 -7.26
CA ASP A 67 11.54 -2.55 -7.08
C ASP A 67 10.22 -1.81 -6.80
N GLU A 68 10.34 -0.54 -6.45
CA GLU A 68 9.19 0.35 -6.28
C GLU A 68 8.48 0.60 -7.62
N PRO A 69 7.15 0.76 -7.64
CA PRO A 69 6.42 0.99 -8.89
C PRO A 69 6.83 2.30 -9.55
N THR A 70 7.05 2.25 -10.87
CA THR A 70 7.50 3.39 -11.66
C THR A 70 6.40 3.97 -12.53
N THR A 71 6.53 5.25 -12.92
CA THR A 71 5.63 5.89 -13.88
C THR A 71 5.62 5.15 -15.22
N ASP A 72 6.79 4.78 -15.74
CA ASP A 72 6.91 4.06 -17.00
C ASP A 72 6.33 2.63 -16.93
N GLY A 73 6.50 1.95 -15.78
CA GLY A 73 5.88 0.63 -15.53
C GLY A 73 4.35 0.71 -15.55
N VAL A 74 3.77 1.70 -14.87
CA VAL A 74 2.32 1.94 -14.89
C VAL A 74 1.81 2.27 -16.30
N ASP A 75 2.54 3.08 -17.07
CA ASP A 75 2.20 3.35 -18.47
C ASP A 75 2.23 2.08 -19.33
N ALA A 76 3.23 1.21 -19.14
CA ALA A 76 3.33 -0.07 -19.83
C ALA A 76 2.16 -1.01 -19.50
N TYR A 77 1.84 -1.20 -18.22
CA TYR A 77 0.67 -1.97 -17.80
C TYR A 77 -0.64 -1.39 -18.33
N THR A 78 -0.79 -0.07 -18.30
CA THR A 78 -1.99 0.61 -18.84
C THR A 78 -2.15 0.35 -20.33
N LYS A 79 -1.06 0.40 -21.11
CA LYS A 79 -1.06 0.12 -22.54
C LYS A 79 -1.47 -1.34 -22.83
N ASP A 80 -0.91 -2.31 -22.08
CA ASP A 80 -1.24 -3.71 -22.22
C ASP A 80 -2.72 -3.98 -21.90
N VAL A 81 -3.21 -3.47 -20.78
CA VAL A 81 -4.61 -3.60 -20.34
C VAL A 81 -5.55 -3.00 -21.39
N LYS A 82 -5.29 -1.79 -21.88
CA LYS A 82 -6.10 -1.14 -22.92
C LYS A 82 -6.16 -1.96 -24.22
N ALA A 83 -5.02 -2.52 -24.64
CA ALA A 83 -4.94 -3.36 -25.84
C ALA A 83 -5.77 -4.64 -25.68
N ARG A 84 -5.64 -5.34 -24.55
CA ARG A 84 -6.35 -6.59 -24.27
C ARG A 84 -7.85 -6.38 -24.06
N LEU A 85 -8.28 -5.23 -23.54
CA LEU A 85 -9.69 -4.85 -23.40
C LEU A 85 -10.33 -4.32 -24.69
N GLY A 86 -9.56 -4.11 -25.75
CA GLY A 86 -10.07 -3.57 -27.02
C GLY A 86 -10.73 -2.19 -26.88
N GLY A 87 -10.23 -1.36 -25.96
CA GLY A 87 -10.74 -0.01 -25.68
C GLY A 87 -11.98 0.04 -24.78
N LYS A 88 -12.46 -1.10 -24.27
CA LYS A 88 -13.53 -1.15 -23.25
C LYS A 88 -12.95 -0.97 -21.85
N LEU A 89 -13.84 -0.74 -20.86
CA LEU A 89 -13.45 -0.75 -19.46
C LEU A 89 -13.74 -2.13 -18.84
N PRO A 90 -12.92 -2.60 -17.87
CA PRO A 90 -13.18 -3.84 -17.16
C PRO A 90 -14.38 -3.67 -16.21
N CYS A 91 -15.01 -4.78 -15.82
CA CYS A 91 -16.08 -4.79 -14.83
C CYS A 91 -15.56 -4.46 -13.41
N ALA A 92 -14.33 -4.85 -13.12
CA ALA A 92 -13.59 -4.53 -11.90
C ALA A 92 -12.09 -4.69 -12.11
N MET A 93 -11.31 -4.07 -11.22
CA MET A 93 -9.87 -4.26 -11.09
C MET A 93 -9.60 -4.76 -9.68
N LEU A 94 -8.79 -5.81 -9.54
CA LEU A 94 -8.48 -6.41 -8.25
C LEU A 94 -6.96 -6.39 -8.03
N ALA A 95 -6.53 -6.09 -6.80
CA ALA A 95 -5.13 -6.11 -6.43
C ALA A 95 -4.88 -7.07 -5.27
N PHE A 96 -3.95 -8.02 -5.47
CA PHE A 96 -3.47 -8.97 -4.47
C PHE A 96 -1.97 -8.77 -4.27
N GLY A 97 -1.58 -8.10 -3.20
CA GLY A 97 -0.18 -7.80 -2.92
C GLY A 97 0.00 -6.79 -1.81
N GLY A 98 1.18 -6.24 -1.70
CA GLY A 98 1.51 -5.12 -0.83
C GLY A 98 1.30 -3.76 -1.51
N GLY A 99 1.91 -2.71 -0.93
CA GLY A 99 1.78 -1.33 -1.42
C GLY A 99 2.08 -1.17 -2.90
N SER A 100 3.15 -1.79 -3.42
CA SER A 100 3.55 -1.68 -4.83
C SER A 100 2.48 -2.21 -5.79
N THR A 101 1.90 -3.39 -5.51
CA THR A 101 0.80 -3.96 -6.31
C THR A 101 -0.46 -3.13 -6.21
N MET A 102 -0.81 -2.67 -4.98
CA MET A 102 -1.98 -1.82 -4.74
C MET A 102 -1.87 -0.51 -5.52
N ASP A 103 -0.72 0.17 -5.42
CA ASP A 103 -0.49 1.45 -6.08
C ASP A 103 -0.47 1.30 -7.61
N THR A 104 0.14 0.23 -8.14
CA THR A 104 0.10 -0.09 -9.56
C THR A 104 -1.34 -0.25 -10.05
N CYS A 105 -2.15 -1.06 -9.38
CA CYS A 105 -3.56 -1.26 -9.73
C CYS A 105 -4.36 0.06 -9.71
N LYS A 106 -4.19 0.86 -8.66
CA LYS A 106 -4.87 2.16 -8.53
C LYS A 106 -4.50 3.11 -9.66
N CYS A 107 -3.20 3.24 -9.96
CA CYS A 107 -2.69 4.15 -10.97
C CYS A 107 -3.07 3.70 -12.40
N VAL A 108 -2.94 2.41 -12.71
CA VAL A 108 -3.45 1.87 -13.99
C VAL A 108 -4.95 2.15 -14.13
N GLY A 109 -5.73 1.90 -13.07
CA GLY A 109 -7.17 2.20 -13.07
C GLY A 109 -7.47 3.66 -13.41
N ASN A 110 -6.74 4.59 -12.84
CA ASN A 110 -6.88 6.01 -13.16
C ASN A 110 -6.58 6.29 -14.63
N LEU A 111 -5.51 5.70 -15.19
CA LEU A 111 -5.11 5.92 -16.58
C LEU A 111 -6.00 5.22 -17.61
N LEU A 112 -6.86 4.28 -17.22
CA LEU A 112 -7.87 3.73 -18.11
C LEU A 112 -8.95 4.76 -18.50
N THR A 113 -9.19 5.75 -17.65
CA THR A 113 -10.25 6.75 -17.82
C THR A 113 -9.71 8.18 -17.97
N ASN A 114 -8.44 8.40 -17.70
CA ASN A 114 -7.78 9.69 -17.82
C ASN A 114 -6.67 9.60 -18.87
N PRO A 115 -6.63 10.49 -19.88
CA PRO A 115 -5.64 10.46 -20.95
C PRO A 115 -4.28 10.99 -20.45
N GLY A 116 -3.20 10.62 -21.14
CA GLY A 116 -1.84 11.05 -20.79
C GLY A 116 -1.02 9.93 -20.18
N ARG A 117 0.04 10.28 -19.47
CA ARG A 117 1.00 9.39 -18.84
C ARG A 117 0.87 9.45 -17.32
N ALA A 118 1.40 8.45 -16.61
CA ALA A 118 1.37 8.40 -15.15
C ALA A 118 2.05 9.63 -14.52
N GLU A 119 3.13 10.13 -15.11
CA GLU A 119 3.84 11.31 -14.63
C GLU A 119 3.00 12.60 -14.64
N ASP A 120 2.00 12.70 -15.52
CA ASP A 120 1.10 13.85 -15.62
C ASP A 120 0.16 13.96 -14.41
N TYR A 121 0.00 12.87 -13.66
CA TYR A 121 -0.92 12.76 -12.52
C TYR A 121 -0.20 12.71 -11.18
N GLN A 122 1.12 12.75 -11.12
CA GLN A 122 1.86 12.87 -9.87
C GLN A 122 1.61 14.24 -9.24
N GLY A 123 0.95 14.27 -8.10
CA GLY A 123 0.54 15.50 -7.41
C GLY A 123 -0.85 15.36 -6.77
N TRP A 124 -1.53 16.50 -6.60
CA TRP A 124 -2.81 16.55 -5.90
C TRP A 124 -3.96 16.90 -6.83
N GLU A 125 -5.05 16.09 -6.80
CA GLU A 125 -6.32 16.34 -7.52
C GLU A 125 -6.15 16.50 -9.05
N LEU A 126 -5.17 15.84 -9.64
CA LEU A 126 -4.94 15.88 -11.09
C LEU A 126 -5.81 14.88 -11.84
N VAL A 127 -6.19 13.76 -11.22
CA VAL A 127 -7.12 12.76 -11.78
C VAL A 127 -8.53 13.36 -11.82
N LYS A 128 -9.15 13.37 -13.01
CA LYS A 128 -10.43 14.06 -13.26
C LYS A 128 -11.64 13.13 -13.42
N HIS A 129 -11.40 11.90 -13.82
CA HIS A 129 -12.46 10.91 -14.09
C HIS A 129 -12.30 9.69 -13.18
N PRO A 130 -13.41 9.14 -12.66
CA PRO A 130 -13.35 7.95 -11.82
C PRO A 130 -12.79 6.75 -12.59
N ALA A 131 -11.96 5.97 -11.92
CA ALA A 131 -11.47 4.70 -12.42
C ALA A 131 -12.60 3.63 -12.46
N PRO A 132 -12.40 2.49 -13.15
CA PRO A 132 -13.23 1.30 -12.96
C PRO A 132 -13.27 0.88 -11.49
N TYR A 133 -14.29 0.11 -11.10
CA TYR A 133 -14.44 -0.37 -9.73
C TYR A 133 -13.19 -1.13 -9.27
N LYS A 134 -12.61 -0.73 -8.14
CA LYS A 134 -11.37 -1.30 -7.61
C LYS A 134 -11.59 -2.05 -6.30
N ILE A 135 -11.03 -3.26 -6.22
CA ILE A 135 -11.07 -4.12 -5.03
C ILE A 135 -9.64 -4.37 -4.58
N GLY A 136 -9.32 -4.03 -3.33
CA GLY A 136 -8.01 -4.28 -2.73
C GLY A 136 -8.05 -5.49 -1.79
N CYS A 137 -7.11 -6.41 -1.97
CA CYS A 137 -6.88 -7.59 -1.14
C CYS A 137 -5.42 -7.60 -0.67
N PRO A 138 -5.06 -6.88 0.41
CA PRO A 138 -3.68 -6.81 0.87
C PRO A 138 -3.18 -8.18 1.33
N THR A 139 -1.97 -8.56 0.91
CA THR A 139 -1.31 -9.80 1.31
C THR A 139 -0.14 -9.55 2.27
N ILE A 140 0.23 -8.29 2.44
CA ILE A 140 1.10 -7.74 3.47
C ILE A 140 0.55 -6.39 3.88
N SER A 141 0.62 -6.05 5.15
CA SER A 141 -0.03 -4.88 5.72
C SER A 141 0.97 -3.96 6.42
N GLY A 142 0.70 -2.67 6.38
CA GLY A 142 1.51 -1.63 7.02
C GLY A 142 1.53 -0.32 6.26
N THR A 143 1.63 -0.34 4.92
CA THR A 143 1.70 0.88 4.09
C THR A 143 0.41 1.68 4.09
N GLY A 144 -0.74 1.04 4.39
CA GLY A 144 -2.05 1.66 4.29
C GLY A 144 -2.47 2.01 2.86
N SER A 145 -1.75 1.50 1.84
CA SER A 145 -2.07 1.77 0.44
C SER A 145 -3.50 1.34 0.09
N GLU A 146 -3.99 0.27 0.72
CA GLU A 146 -5.35 -0.23 0.52
C GLU A 146 -6.43 0.80 0.87
N SER A 147 -6.18 1.67 1.84
CA SER A 147 -7.17 2.65 2.32
C SER A 147 -6.80 4.11 2.03
N SER A 148 -5.60 4.35 1.52
CA SER A 148 -5.14 5.70 1.19
C SER A 148 -5.67 6.18 -0.15
N ARG A 149 -5.73 7.51 -0.32
CA ARG A 149 -6.12 8.17 -1.57
C ARG A 149 -4.96 8.40 -2.53
N THR A 150 -3.80 7.80 -2.26
CA THR A 150 -2.58 7.97 -3.06
C THR A 150 -2.15 6.66 -3.71
N GLY A 151 -1.57 6.74 -4.90
CA GLY A 151 -0.74 5.69 -5.49
C GLY A 151 0.65 6.27 -5.70
N VAL A 152 1.64 5.78 -4.95
CA VAL A 152 3.00 6.33 -4.96
C VAL A 152 3.81 5.70 -6.08
N LEU A 153 4.44 6.54 -6.90
CA LEU A 153 5.23 6.12 -8.05
C LEU A 153 6.60 6.81 -8.06
N CYS A 154 7.62 6.05 -8.45
CA CYS A 154 8.94 6.57 -8.75
C CYS A 154 8.99 7.06 -10.19
N ASN A 155 9.35 8.32 -10.41
CA ASN A 155 9.69 8.89 -11.71
C ASN A 155 11.21 8.97 -11.80
N GLN A 156 11.80 7.96 -12.42
CA GLN A 156 13.26 7.84 -12.53
C GLN A 156 13.88 8.98 -13.36
N ALA A 157 13.17 9.45 -14.39
CA ALA A 157 13.66 10.55 -15.24
C ALA A 157 13.75 11.90 -14.48
N LYS A 158 12.93 12.07 -13.44
CA LYS A 158 12.88 13.29 -12.61
C LYS A 158 13.50 13.10 -11.22
N ASN A 159 14.04 11.92 -10.92
CA ASN A 159 14.49 11.52 -9.57
C ASN A 159 13.45 11.89 -8.48
N LEU A 160 12.18 11.55 -8.75
CA LEU A 160 11.06 11.96 -7.92
C LEU A 160 10.22 10.76 -7.51
N LYS A 161 10.00 10.58 -6.19
CA LYS A 161 8.99 9.66 -5.64
C LYS A 161 7.80 10.49 -5.16
N LEU A 162 6.66 10.39 -5.86
CA LEU A 162 5.48 11.23 -5.57
C LEU A 162 4.19 10.47 -5.85
N GLY A 163 3.17 10.73 -5.01
CA GLY A 163 1.86 10.11 -5.15
C GLY A 163 0.98 10.74 -6.23
N MET A 164 0.16 9.90 -6.85
CA MET A 164 -1.02 10.28 -7.60
C MET A 164 -2.18 10.39 -6.61
N ASN A 165 -2.42 11.61 -6.09
CA ASN A 165 -3.34 11.85 -4.97
C ASN A 165 -4.70 12.33 -5.44
N SER A 166 -5.73 11.49 -5.29
CA SER A 166 -7.11 11.83 -5.65
C SER A 166 -8.10 10.91 -4.95
N ASP A 167 -9.32 11.38 -4.73
CA ASP A 167 -10.43 10.52 -4.28
C ASP A 167 -10.74 9.40 -5.29
N PHE A 168 -10.44 9.57 -6.57
CA PHE A 168 -10.57 8.55 -7.60
C PHE A 168 -9.49 7.46 -7.53
N THR A 169 -8.38 7.72 -6.82
CA THR A 169 -7.30 6.73 -6.64
C THR A 169 -7.64 5.67 -5.60
N MET A 170 -8.54 5.96 -4.65
CA MET A 170 -8.92 4.99 -3.61
C MET A 170 -9.55 3.73 -4.19
N PHE A 171 -9.41 2.61 -3.47
CA PHE A 171 -10.24 1.43 -3.69
C PHE A 171 -11.70 1.70 -3.32
N ASP A 172 -12.62 1.05 -4.03
CA ASP A 172 -14.06 1.12 -3.75
C ASP A 172 -14.45 0.10 -2.69
N GLN A 173 -13.73 -1.03 -2.66
CA GLN A 173 -13.94 -2.13 -1.72
C GLN A 173 -12.62 -2.75 -1.29
N LEU A 174 -12.56 -3.22 -0.05
CA LEU A 174 -11.47 -4.03 0.48
C LEU A 174 -11.95 -5.39 0.93
N VAL A 175 -11.09 -6.38 0.76
CA VAL A 175 -11.24 -7.71 1.35
C VAL A 175 -9.99 -7.96 2.18
N LEU A 176 -10.12 -7.79 3.50
CA LEU A 176 -9.04 -7.92 4.47
C LEU A 176 -9.08 -9.35 5.04
N ASP A 177 -8.31 -10.23 4.42
CA ASP A 177 -8.20 -11.64 4.79
C ASP A 177 -6.82 -11.92 5.39
N PRO A 178 -6.72 -12.11 6.73
CA PRO A 178 -5.43 -12.32 7.39
C PRO A 178 -4.71 -13.59 6.93
N ASP A 179 -5.42 -14.57 6.34
CA ASP A 179 -4.82 -15.79 5.82
C ASP A 179 -3.92 -15.52 4.60
N LEU A 180 -4.11 -14.40 3.89
CA LEU A 180 -3.24 -14.00 2.78
C LEU A 180 -1.84 -13.58 3.23
N SER A 181 -1.65 -13.26 4.52
CA SER A 181 -0.36 -12.82 5.06
C SER A 181 0.45 -13.94 5.75
N VAL A 182 -0.02 -15.18 5.70
CA VAL A 182 0.60 -16.31 6.41
C VAL A 182 2.03 -16.60 5.95
N THR A 183 2.33 -16.36 4.68
CA THR A 183 3.64 -16.63 4.07
C THR A 183 4.63 -15.47 4.16
N VAL A 184 4.21 -14.34 4.74
CA VAL A 184 5.09 -13.16 4.86
C VAL A 184 6.25 -13.46 5.81
N PRO A 185 7.51 -13.27 5.37
CA PRO A 185 8.67 -13.43 6.24
C PRO A 185 8.65 -12.47 7.43
N ARG A 186 9.22 -12.91 8.56
CA ARG A 186 9.17 -12.19 9.85
C ARG A 186 9.74 -10.77 9.76
N ASP A 187 10.86 -10.59 9.12
CA ASP A 187 11.49 -9.28 8.92
C ASP A 187 10.63 -8.35 8.04
N LYS A 188 10.08 -8.87 6.96
CA LYS A 188 9.16 -8.13 6.09
C LYS A 188 7.86 -7.75 6.81
N PHE A 189 7.33 -8.64 7.64
CA PHE A 189 6.15 -8.36 8.47
C PHE A 189 6.41 -7.17 9.40
N PHE A 190 7.60 -7.14 10.04
CA PHE A 190 7.99 -6.01 10.89
C PHE A 190 8.21 -4.74 10.07
N TYR A 191 9.07 -4.80 9.04
CA TYR A 191 9.46 -3.61 8.25
C TYR A 191 8.26 -2.93 7.61
N THR A 192 7.36 -3.72 7.02
CA THR A 192 6.15 -3.17 6.43
C THR A 192 5.15 -2.74 7.49
N GLY A 193 4.97 -3.55 8.53
CA GLY A 193 3.97 -3.29 9.56
C GLY A 193 4.23 -2.05 10.41
N ILE A 194 5.51 -1.77 10.72
CA ILE A 194 5.88 -0.60 11.53
C ILE A 194 5.66 0.73 10.78
N ASP A 195 5.54 0.69 9.47
CA ASP A 195 5.22 1.85 8.64
C ASP A 195 3.89 2.50 9.06
N THR A 196 2.89 1.69 9.39
CA THR A 196 1.61 2.18 9.96
C THR A 196 1.82 3.01 11.23
N TYR A 197 2.67 2.55 12.14
CA TYR A 197 3.00 3.30 13.35
C TYR A 197 3.63 4.65 12.99
N MET A 198 4.54 4.66 12.01
CA MET A 198 5.23 5.88 11.55
C MET A 198 4.26 6.87 10.91
N HIS A 199 3.42 6.43 9.97
CA HIS A 199 2.35 7.25 9.39
C HIS A 199 1.49 7.91 10.47
N CYS A 200 1.10 7.14 11.48
CA CYS A 200 0.19 7.60 12.51
C CYS A 200 0.84 8.61 13.45
N PHE A 201 2.06 8.39 13.94
CA PHE A 201 2.68 9.37 14.82
C PHE A 201 3.03 10.67 14.08
N GLU A 202 3.47 10.59 12.83
CA GLU A 202 3.70 11.78 12.02
C GLU A 202 2.40 12.55 11.76
N SER A 203 1.30 11.86 11.49
CA SER A 203 -0.02 12.50 11.35
C SER A 203 -0.49 13.19 12.64
N LEU A 204 -0.22 12.60 13.80
CA LEU A 204 -0.57 13.19 15.11
C LEU A 204 0.29 14.39 15.49
N THR A 205 1.48 14.55 14.91
CA THR A 205 2.37 15.69 15.12
C THR A 205 2.28 16.74 14.02
N GLY A 206 1.57 16.44 12.93
CA GLY A 206 1.46 17.28 11.73
C GLY A 206 0.49 18.45 11.89
N HIS A 207 0.64 19.46 11.02
CA HIS A 207 -0.20 20.68 11.00
C HIS A 207 -1.66 20.45 10.54
N TYR A 208 -1.93 19.33 9.87
CA TYR A 208 -3.27 19.00 9.34
C TYR A 208 -4.07 18.05 10.24
N ARG A 209 -3.67 17.97 11.48
CA ARG A 209 -4.33 17.19 12.53
C ARG A 209 -5.79 17.59 12.70
N ASN A 210 -6.65 16.61 12.86
CA ASN A 210 -8.06 16.79 13.20
C ASN A 210 -8.57 15.58 13.99
N THR A 211 -9.72 15.73 14.66
CA THR A 211 -10.27 14.71 15.57
C THR A 211 -10.49 13.35 14.91
N VAL A 212 -10.85 13.29 13.62
CA VAL A 212 -11.05 12.02 12.90
C VAL A 212 -9.70 11.33 12.71
N VAL A 213 -8.70 12.06 12.21
CA VAL A 213 -7.32 11.55 12.07
C VAL A 213 -6.77 11.10 13.42
N ASP A 214 -7.00 11.88 14.48
CA ASP A 214 -6.56 11.54 15.84
C ASP A 214 -7.13 10.20 16.32
N ALA A 215 -8.43 9.98 16.10
CA ALA A 215 -9.08 8.73 16.49
C ALA A 215 -8.51 7.51 15.74
N LEU A 216 -8.36 7.63 14.41
CA LEU A 216 -7.84 6.57 13.55
C LEU A 216 -6.36 6.27 13.88
N ALA A 217 -5.52 7.30 13.93
CA ALA A 217 -4.09 7.17 14.19
C ALA A 217 -3.81 6.62 15.59
N THR A 218 -4.55 7.09 16.62
CA THR A 218 -4.38 6.59 17.99
C THR A 218 -4.68 5.10 18.04
N LYS A 219 -5.77 4.64 17.42
CA LYS A 219 -6.12 3.21 17.43
C LYS A 219 -5.12 2.36 16.65
N ALA A 220 -4.64 2.85 15.51
CA ALA A 220 -3.61 2.16 14.74
C ALA A 220 -2.29 2.02 15.53
N ILE A 221 -1.88 3.06 16.25
CA ILE A 221 -0.70 3.03 17.14
C ILE A 221 -0.91 2.01 18.29
N GLU A 222 -2.09 1.99 18.92
CA GLU A 222 -2.40 1.01 19.97
C GLU A 222 -2.26 -0.42 19.46
N LEU A 223 -2.85 -0.73 18.29
CA LEU A 223 -2.75 -2.05 17.67
C LEU A 223 -1.29 -2.41 17.31
N SER A 224 -0.53 -1.46 16.75
CA SER A 224 0.90 -1.66 16.47
C SER A 224 1.69 -1.98 17.75
N ARG A 225 1.40 -1.29 18.85
CA ARG A 225 2.00 -1.56 20.17
C ARG A 225 1.65 -2.95 20.67
N GLU A 226 0.38 -3.35 20.59
CA GLU A 226 -0.05 -4.69 20.98
C GLU A 226 0.70 -5.78 20.20
N ILE A 227 0.83 -5.61 18.88
CA ILE A 227 1.48 -6.57 17.98
C ILE A 227 2.98 -6.67 18.28
N PHE A 228 3.69 -5.55 18.19
CA PHE A 228 5.15 -5.54 18.25
C PHE A 228 5.72 -5.65 19.67
N ASN A 229 4.90 -5.46 20.71
CA ASN A 229 5.23 -5.79 22.08
C ASN A 229 4.68 -7.15 22.55
N SER A 230 4.04 -7.95 21.69
CA SER A 230 3.62 -9.30 22.01
C SER A 230 4.81 -10.26 22.15
N ALA A 231 4.58 -11.45 22.66
CA ALA A 231 5.61 -12.49 22.75
C ALA A 231 6.08 -12.96 21.37
N ASP A 232 5.16 -13.03 20.41
CA ASP A 232 5.44 -13.30 18.99
C ASP A 232 4.50 -12.51 18.11
N MET A 233 5.05 -11.59 17.29
CA MET A 233 4.28 -10.79 16.37
C MET A 233 3.63 -11.59 15.22
N MET A 234 4.10 -12.82 14.97
CA MET A 234 3.60 -13.67 13.88
C MET A 234 2.36 -14.48 14.22
N LEU A 235 1.80 -14.35 15.43
CA LEU A 235 0.56 -15.02 15.83
C LEU A 235 -0.61 -14.65 14.90
N PRO A 236 -1.55 -15.59 14.62
CA PRO A 236 -2.69 -15.33 13.72
C PRO A 236 -3.48 -14.07 14.06
N GLU A 237 -3.78 -13.85 15.35
CA GLU A 237 -4.49 -12.67 15.83
C GLU A 237 -3.73 -11.35 15.56
N ASN A 238 -2.41 -11.39 15.51
CA ASN A 238 -1.58 -10.23 15.20
C ASN A 238 -1.61 -9.88 13.71
N ARG A 239 -1.84 -10.85 12.83
CA ARG A 239 -2.02 -10.59 11.39
C ARG A 239 -3.29 -9.81 11.12
N GLU A 240 -4.42 -10.21 11.74
CA GLU A 240 -5.67 -9.45 11.64
C GLU A 240 -5.52 -8.05 12.23
N LYS A 241 -4.93 -7.93 13.43
CA LYS A 241 -4.67 -6.64 14.05
C LYS A 241 -3.82 -5.73 13.16
N LEU A 242 -2.80 -6.28 12.48
CA LEU A 242 -1.94 -5.49 11.61
C LEU A 242 -2.69 -5.03 10.35
N MET A 243 -3.54 -5.87 9.76
CA MET A 243 -4.41 -5.44 8.66
C MET A 243 -5.32 -4.29 9.07
N ILE A 244 -5.93 -4.37 10.25
CA ILE A 244 -6.77 -3.28 10.76
C ILE A 244 -5.94 -2.03 11.06
N ALA A 245 -4.76 -2.18 11.67
CA ALA A 245 -3.87 -1.04 11.93
C ALA A 245 -3.46 -0.35 10.62
N SER A 246 -3.09 -1.12 9.58
CA SER A 246 -2.73 -0.63 8.26
C SER A 246 -3.90 0.13 7.61
N TYR A 247 -5.10 -0.46 7.62
CA TYR A 247 -6.32 0.16 7.11
C TYR A 247 -6.62 1.50 7.80
N LEU A 248 -6.55 1.55 9.15
CA LEU A 248 -6.78 2.78 9.92
C LEU A 248 -5.67 3.81 9.66
N GLY A 249 -4.42 3.35 9.61
CA GLY A 249 -3.25 4.18 9.36
C GLY A 249 -3.27 4.82 7.98
N GLY A 250 -3.66 4.08 6.94
CA GLY A 250 -3.80 4.61 5.58
C GLY A 250 -4.88 5.68 5.46
N MET A 251 -5.99 5.54 6.21
CA MET A 251 -7.01 6.59 6.31
C MET A 251 -6.52 7.82 7.10
N ALA A 252 -5.68 7.61 8.10
CA ALA A 252 -5.10 8.69 8.92
C ALA A 252 -3.95 9.41 8.19
N ALA A 253 -3.24 8.74 7.29
CA ALA A 253 -2.09 9.26 6.58
C ALA A 253 -2.50 10.41 5.66
N GLY A 254 -2.40 11.61 6.15
CA GLY A 254 -2.74 12.82 5.38
C GLY A 254 -1.59 13.80 5.26
N PHE A 255 -0.55 13.61 6.04
CA PHE A 255 0.67 14.41 6.07
C PHE A 255 1.82 13.58 6.61
N VAL A 256 2.98 13.74 6.03
CA VAL A 256 4.21 13.08 6.47
C VAL A 256 5.09 14.07 7.22
N GLY A 257 5.80 13.59 8.26
CA GLY A 257 6.75 14.38 9.04
C GLY A 257 8.15 14.36 8.42
N CYS A 258 9.17 13.96 9.21
CA CYS A 258 10.56 13.89 8.76
C CYS A 258 10.98 12.49 8.31
N VAL A 259 10.34 11.43 8.81
CA VAL A 259 10.72 10.04 8.49
C VAL A 259 10.48 9.74 7.01
N HIS A 260 9.26 9.97 6.53
CA HIS A 260 8.86 9.59 5.16
C HIS A 260 9.62 10.34 4.05
N PRO A 261 9.88 11.66 4.14
CA PRO A 261 10.70 12.34 3.12
C PRO A 261 12.13 11.81 3.06
N LEU A 262 12.75 11.52 4.22
CA LEU A 262 14.08 10.91 4.26
C LEU A 262 14.08 9.49 3.70
N SER A 263 13.11 8.68 4.08
CA SER A 263 12.99 7.31 3.60
C SER A 263 12.70 7.25 2.09
N ALA A 264 11.92 8.19 1.56
CA ALA A 264 11.69 8.29 0.12
C ALA A 264 13.01 8.55 -0.64
N GLY A 265 13.86 9.45 -0.15
CA GLY A 265 15.20 9.67 -0.68
C GLY A 265 16.09 8.43 -0.58
N LEU A 266 16.12 7.76 0.58
CA LEU A 266 16.88 6.52 0.77
C LEU A 266 16.41 5.40 -0.16
N SER A 267 15.11 5.22 -0.33
CA SER A 267 14.57 4.22 -1.26
C SER A 267 14.98 4.50 -2.70
N MET A 268 14.94 5.76 -3.14
CA MET A 268 15.33 6.15 -4.50
C MET A 268 16.83 5.97 -4.78
N VAL A 269 17.69 6.32 -3.81
CA VAL A 269 19.15 6.33 -4.01
C VAL A 269 19.77 4.96 -3.76
N LEU A 270 19.24 4.19 -2.83
CA LEU A 270 19.81 2.91 -2.39
C LEU A 270 19.06 1.70 -2.92
N ASP A 271 17.92 1.92 -3.58
CA ASP A 271 17.05 0.85 -4.08
C ASP A 271 16.67 -0.16 -2.97
N ILE A 272 16.26 0.36 -1.82
CA ILE A 272 15.89 -0.45 -0.65
C ILE A 272 14.38 -0.36 -0.37
N HIS A 273 13.85 -1.45 0.14
CA HIS A 273 12.44 -1.55 0.53
C HIS A 273 12.01 -0.40 1.47
N HIS A 274 10.87 0.23 1.17
CA HIS A 274 10.38 1.42 1.86
C HIS A 274 10.31 1.27 3.39
N GLY A 275 9.78 0.16 3.92
CA GLY A 275 9.71 -0.07 5.37
C GLY A 275 11.08 -0.16 6.03
N LEU A 276 12.10 -0.70 5.34
CA LEU A 276 13.48 -0.67 5.83
C LEU A 276 14.05 0.74 5.78
N ALA A 277 13.79 1.50 4.72
CA ALA A 277 14.20 2.90 4.60
C ALA A 277 13.59 3.77 5.72
N ASN A 278 12.33 3.55 6.08
CA ASN A 278 11.67 4.22 7.19
C ASN A 278 12.37 3.95 8.54
N LEU A 279 12.75 2.71 8.80
CA LEU A 279 13.47 2.35 10.03
C LEU A 279 14.88 2.97 10.08
N LEU A 280 15.59 2.97 8.93
CA LEU A 280 16.89 3.61 8.81
C LEU A 280 16.77 5.12 9.03
N ALA A 281 15.77 5.77 8.43
CA ALA A 281 15.52 7.20 8.65
C ALA A 281 15.19 7.48 10.13
N LEU A 282 14.28 6.72 10.74
CA LEU A 282 13.94 6.91 12.15
C LEU A 282 15.14 6.68 13.08
N SER A 283 16.05 5.74 12.73
CA SER A 283 17.22 5.42 13.57
C SER A 283 18.19 6.59 13.78
N VAL A 284 18.10 7.66 12.99
CA VAL A 284 18.91 8.87 13.08
C VAL A 284 18.11 10.11 13.45
N LEU A 285 16.85 9.95 13.83
CA LEU A 285 15.93 11.04 14.21
C LEU A 285 15.56 11.03 15.69
N ASP A 286 16.45 10.51 16.54
CA ASP A 286 16.25 10.42 17.98
C ASP A 286 16.10 11.79 18.66
N ASP A 287 16.77 12.84 18.16
CA ASP A 287 16.59 14.21 18.63
C ASP A 287 15.23 14.81 18.26
N ILE A 288 14.65 14.39 17.12
CA ILE A 288 13.37 14.92 16.62
C ILE A 288 12.20 14.13 17.21
N TYR A 289 12.32 12.80 17.26
CA TYR A 289 11.30 11.88 17.73
C TYR A 289 11.78 10.97 18.88
N PRO A 290 12.27 11.52 20.01
CA PRO A 290 12.94 10.73 21.05
C PRO A 290 12.09 9.59 21.62
N LYS A 291 10.79 9.82 21.81
CA LYS A 291 9.86 8.81 22.34
C LYS A 291 9.59 7.70 21.33
N GLN A 292 9.27 8.07 20.09
CA GLN A 292 8.94 7.14 19.03
C GLN A 292 10.15 6.32 18.61
N HIS A 293 11.32 6.96 18.52
CA HIS A 293 12.58 6.27 18.30
C HIS A 293 12.82 5.19 19.36
N ALA A 294 12.81 5.57 20.65
CA ALA A 294 13.04 4.63 21.74
C ALA A 294 12.03 3.48 21.74
N GLU A 295 10.75 3.75 21.45
CA GLU A 295 9.68 2.76 21.40
C GLU A 295 9.89 1.77 20.25
N VAL A 296 10.20 2.25 19.04
CA VAL A 296 10.43 1.38 17.88
C VAL A 296 11.69 0.55 18.03
N MET A 297 12.79 1.12 18.58
CA MET A 297 14.01 0.36 18.88
C MET A 297 13.75 -0.77 19.90
N ALA A 298 12.95 -0.52 20.92
CA ALA A 298 12.55 -1.55 21.89
C ALA A 298 11.68 -2.66 21.26
N MET A 299 10.77 -2.29 20.35
CA MET A 299 9.97 -3.27 19.58
C MET A 299 10.86 -4.13 18.68
N MET A 300 11.86 -3.52 18.00
CA MET A 300 12.82 -4.25 17.19
C MET A 300 13.62 -5.26 18.01
N GLU A 301 14.17 -4.81 19.14
CA GLU A 301 14.92 -5.68 20.05
C GLU A 301 14.07 -6.86 20.52
N LYS A 302 12.83 -6.59 20.95
CA LYS A 302 11.90 -7.63 21.42
C LYS A 302 11.57 -8.65 20.35
N GLN A 303 11.44 -8.23 19.09
CA GLN A 303 11.09 -9.13 17.98
C GLN A 303 12.33 -9.73 17.28
N GLY A 304 13.54 -9.41 17.75
CA GLY A 304 14.80 -9.90 17.17
C GLY A 304 15.10 -9.33 15.78
N ILE A 305 14.63 -8.12 15.51
CA ILE A 305 14.83 -7.43 14.23
C ILE A 305 16.09 -6.56 14.32
N THR A 306 16.91 -6.61 13.29
CA THR A 306 18.16 -5.83 13.21
C THR A 306 18.21 -5.02 11.93
N LEU A 307 18.81 -3.83 12.00
CA LEU A 307 19.04 -3.01 10.81
C LEU A 307 20.43 -3.30 10.19
N PRO A 308 20.53 -3.28 8.87
CA PRO A 308 21.83 -3.30 8.21
C PRO A 308 22.65 -2.06 8.56
N LYS A 309 23.97 -2.22 8.75
CA LYS A 309 24.88 -1.12 9.10
C LYS A 309 25.65 -0.66 7.87
N GLY A 310 25.88 0.66 7.80
CA GLY A 310 26.74 1.26 6.78
C GLY A 310 26.13 1.26 5.39
N VAL A 311 24.82 1.27 5.26
CA VAL A 311 24.11 1.29 3.98
C VAL A 311 24.46 2.51 3.12
N CYS A 312 24.75 3.65 3.76
CA CYS A 312 25.15 4.89 3.09
C CYS A 312 26.65 5.06 2.90
N ARG A 313 27.47 4.04 3.21
CA ARG A 313 28.95 4.17 3.22
C ARG A 313 29.54 4.55 1.86
N ASN A 314 28.90 4.16 0.78
CA ASN A 314 29.36 4.38 -0.59
C ASN A 314 28.64 5.55 -1.29
N LEU A 315 27.80 6.28 -0.58
CA LEU A 315 27.15 7.47 -1.14
C LEU A 315 28.16 8.61 -1.19
N THR A 316 28.06 9.44 -2.20
CA THR A 316 28.78 10.71 -2.36
C THR A 316 27.87 11.86 -1.97
N ASP A 317 28.44 13.04 -1.74
CA ASP A 317 27.68 14.27 -1.43
C ASP A 317 26.95 14.86 -2.66
N GLU A 318 27.09 14.21 -3.82
CA GLU A 318 26.40 14.54 -5.06
C GLU A 318 25.16 13.65 -5.22
#